data_8eef12ac6c967ee0afde4cfae39330c1
#
_entry.id   8eef12ac6c967ee0afde4cfae39330c1
#
_cell.length_a   1.000
_cell.length_b   1.000
_cell.length_c   1.000
_cell.angle_alpha   90.00
_cell.angle_beta   90.00
_cell.angle_gamma   90.00
#
_symmetry.space_group_name_H-M   'P 1'
#
loop_
_entity.id
_entity.type
_entity.pdbx_description
1 polymer ?
#
loop_
_entity_poly.entity_id
_entity_poly.type
_entity_poly.pdbx_seq_one_letter_code
_entity_poly.pdbx_strand_id
1 'polypeptide(L)'
;AERRLDLKFVISYDSDIRSARKAVQEIAKKNPYVLPEREITVNVDELADSSVVLVVKFWAKKENYWQARYTMLEDIKYGFDEAGIRIPYPQMDVHLESGT
;
A
#
# COMPACT_ATOMS: atom_id res chain seq x y z
N ALA A 1 20.03 0.57 -13.92
CA ALA A 1 18.66 0.75 -14.31
C ALA A 1 17.72 0.74 -13.12
N GLU A 2 16.78 1.66 -13.14
CA GLU A 2 15.80 1.83 -12.09
C GLU A 2 14.41 1.60 -12.64
N ARG A 3 13.51 1.10 -11.78
CA ARG A 3 12.13 0.85 -12.18
C ARG A 3 11.19 1.48 -11.17
N ARG A 4 10.10 2.04 -11.66
CA ARG A 4 9.06 2.57 -10.78
C ARG A 4 8.07 1.45 -10.46
N LEU A 5 7.65 1.40 -9.21
CA LEU A 5 6.62 0.49 -8.76
C LEU A 5 5.39 1.29 -8.36
N ASP A 6 4.25 0.81 -8.79
CA ASP A 6 2.96 1.37 -8.40
C ASP A 6 2.22 0.29 -7.64
N LEU A 7 2.04 0.46 -6.34
CA LEU A 7 1.33 -0.51 -5.52
C LEU A 7 0.01 0.09 -5.07
N LYS A 8 -1.06 -0.65 -5.28
CA LYS A 8 -2.38 -0.23 -4.84
C LYS A 8 -2.79 -1.02 -3.62
N PHE A 9 -3.46 -0.35 -2.71
CA PHE A 9 -4.01 -0.99 -1.52
C PHE A 9 -5.26 -0.23 -1.11
N VAL A 10 -6.11 -0.89 -0.32
CA VAL A 10 -7.37 -0.30 0.09
C VAL A 10 -7.39 -0.09 1.59
N ILE A 11 -8.06 0.97 2.03
CA ILE A 11 -8.31 1.21 3.43
C ILE A 11 -9.80 1.45 3.60
N SER A 12 -10.31 1.24 4.81
CA SER A 12 -11.72 1.44 5.06
C SER A 12 -12.08 2.91 4.89
N TYR A 13 -13.33 3.15 4.54
CA TYR A 13 -13.81 4.51 4.30
C TYR A 13 -13.67 5.41 5.52
N ASP A 14 -13.66 4.82 6.72
CA ASP A 14 -13.54 5.56 7.96
C ASP A 14 -12.10 5.92 8.30
N SER A 15 -11.13 5.38 7.58
CA SER A 15 -9.72 5.65 7.89
C SER A 15 -9.33 7.05 7.48
N ASP A 16 -8.39 7.62 8.23
CA ASP A 16 -7.86 8.93 7.91
C ASP A 16 -6.81 8.80 6.82
N ILE A 17 -7.11 9.39 5.66
CA ILE A 17 -6.22 9.31 4.51
C ILE A 17 -4.85 9.92 4.81
N ARG A 18 -4.84 11.03 5.56
CA ARG A 18 -3.56 11.69 5.88
C ARG A 18 -2.67 10.81 6.74
N SER A 19 -3.26 10.13 7.71
CA SER A 19 -2.50 9.20 8.55
C SER A 19 -1.97 8.04 7.73
N ALA A 20 -2.79 7.51 6.83
CA ALA A 20 -2.36 6.41 5.97
C ALA A 20 -1.21 6.86 5.06
N ARG A 21 -1.33 8.04 4.46
CA ARG A 21 -0.28 8.56 3.60
C ARG A 21 1.02 8.71 4.34
N LYS A 22 0.98 9.28 5.54
CA LYS A 22 2.18 9.48 6.33
C LYS A 22 2.81 8.15 6.70
N ALA A 23 2.00 7.17 7.10
CA ALA A 23 2.49 5.85 7.47
C ALA A 23 3.21 5.20 6.30
N VAL A 24 2.61 5.24 5.10
CA VAL A 24 3.21 4.62 3.93
C VAL A 24 4.51 5.32 3.54
N GLN A 25 4.53 6.64 3.61
CA GLN A 25 5.75 7.38 3.29
C GLN A 25 6.89 7.03 4.24
N GLU A 26 6.59 6.90 5.51
CA GLU A 26 7.61 6.52 6.49
C GLU A 26 8.09 5.10 6.28
N ILE A 27 7.17 4.20 5.95
CA ILE A 27 7.52 2.83 5.64
C ILE A 27 8.46 2.77 4.43
N ALA A 28 8.13 3.53 3.40
CA ALA A 28 8.96 3.54 2.20
C ALA A 28 10.35 4.08 2.48
N LYS A 29 10.45 5.11 3.32
CA LYS A 29 11.75 5.68 3.65
C LYS A 29 12.64 4.73 4.41
N LYS A 30 12.04 3.80 5.15
CA LYS A 30 12.81 2.83 5.93
C LYS A 30 13.14 1.57 5.15
N ASN A 31 12.53 1.38 4.00
CA ASN A 31 12.73 0.17 3.21
C ASN A 31 14.06 0.26 2.48
N PRO A 32 14.97 -0.72 2.67
CA PRO A 32 16.30 -0.63 2.06
C PRO A 32 16.31 -0.75 0.55
N TYR A 33 15.25 -1.26 -0.05
CA TYR A 33 15.19 -1.43 -1.50
C TYR A 33 14.57 -0.24 -2.21
N VAL A 34 13.97 0.69 -1.47
CA VAL A 34 13.36 1.88 -2.06
C VAL A 34 14.44 2.94 -2.20
N LEU A 35 14.55 3.52 -3.38
CA LEU A 35 15.56 4.55 -3.65
C LEU A 35 15.15 5.85 -2.97
N PRO A 36 15.91 6.32 -1.97
CA PRO A 36 15.50 7.49 -1.21
C PRO A 36 15.62 8.80 -1.96
N GLU A 37 16.42 8.82 -3.01
CA GLU A 37 16.61 10.04 -3.79
C GLU A 37 15.51 10.25 -4.82
N ARG A 38 14.64 9.24 -5.03
CA ARG A 38 13.53 9.38 -5.96
C ARG A 38 12.26 9.68 -5.19
N GLU A 39 11.36 10.41 -5.82
CA GLU A 39 10.13 10.83 -5.16
C GLU A 39 9.24 9.65 -4.79
N ILE A 40 8.67 9.70 -3.60
CA ILE A 40 7.70 8.72 -3.12
C ILE A 40 6.38 9.44 -2.98
N THR A 41 5.36 9.01 -3.72
CA THR A 41 4.06 9.64 -3.66
C THR A 41 3.00 8.65 -3.22
N VAL A 42 2.04 9.12 -2.44
CA VAL A 42 0.89 8.34 -2.00
C VAL A 42 -0.35 9.17 -2.27
N ASN A 43 -1.21 8.67 -3.13
CA ASN A 43 -2.39 9.43 -3.54
C ASN A 43 -3.62 8.54 -3.52
N VAL A 44 -4.78 9.17 -3.42
CA VAL A 44 -6.05 8.48 -3.60
C VAL A 44 -6.21 8.17 -5.08
N ASP A 45 -6.37 6.90 -5.39
CA ASP A 45 -6.56 6.47 -6.76
C ASP A 45 -8.04 6.40 -7.10
N GLU A 46 -8.86 5.98 -6.14
CA GLU A 46 -10.27 5.80 -6.39
C GLU A 46 -11.04 5.79 -5.09
N LEU A 47 -12.24 6.34 -5.11
CA LEU A 47 -13.19 6.21 -4.01
C LEU A 47 -14.19 5.13 -4.42
N ALA A 48 -14.02 3.96 -3.83
CA ALA A 48 -14.87 2.82 -4.15
C ALA A 48 -16.09 2.79 -3.22
N ASP A 49 -16.94 1.79 -3.41
CA ASP A 49 -18.23 1.76 -2.71
C ASP A 49 -18.09 1.78 -1.20
N SER A 50 -17.17 1.03 -0.65
CA SER A 50 -17.01 0.97 0.80
C SER A 50 -15.56 1.07 1.22
N SER A 51 -14.70 1.55 0.35
CA SER A 51 -13.29 1.65 0.66
C SER A 51 -12.65 2.76 -0.15
N VAL A 52 -11.44 3.13 0.25
CA VAL A 52 -10.63 4.11 -0.47
C VAL A 52 -9.43 3.36 -1.03
N VAL A 53 -9.19 3.51 -2.33
CA VAL A 53 -8.04 2.89 -2.98
C VAL A 53 -6.92 3.91 -3.02
N LEU A 54 -5.77 3.54 -2.47
CA LEU A 54 -4.59 4.38 -2.49
C LEU A 54 -3.54 3.75 -3.39
N VAL A 55 -2.71 4.59 -3.99
CA VAL A 55 -1.59 4.11 -4.79
C VAL A 55 -0.32 4.75 -4.28
N VAL A 56 0.69 3.93 -4.02
CA VAL A 56 2.02 4.43 -3.68
C VAL A 56 2.93 4.18 -4.87
N LYS A 57 3.68 5.22 -5.25
CA LYS A 57 4.64 5.13 -6.35
C LYS A 57 6.02 5.40 -5.79
N PHE A 58 6.93 4.49 -6.09
CA PHE A 58 8.31 4.61 -5.61
C PHE A 58 9.22 3.91 -6.60
N TRP A 59 10.53 4.09 -6.43
CA TRP A 59 11.52 3.57 -7.36
C TRP A 59 12.47 2.62 -6.65
N ALA A 60 12.91 1.61 -7.37
CA ALA A 60 13.88 0.65 -6.88
C ALA A 60 14.84 0.31 -8.03
N LYS A 61 16.01 -0.21 -7.68
CA LYS A 61 16.89 -0.74 -8.71
C LYS A 61 16.23 -1.94 -9.37
N LYS A 62 16.48 -2.12 -10.64
CA LYS A 62 15.87 -3.20 -11.42
C LYS A 62 16.05 -4.55 -10.75
N GLU A 63 17.26 -4.82 -10.27
CA GLU A 63 17.55 -6.10 -9.65
C GLU A 63 16.87 -6.30 -8.32
N ASN A 64 16.35 -5.23 -7.71
CA ASN A 64 15.65 -5.30 -6.42
C ASN A 64 14.15 -5.15 -6.57
N TYR A 65 13.62 -5.20 -7.81
CA TYR A 65 12.22 -4.90 -8.08
C TYR A 65 11.27 -5.78 -7.23
N TRP A 66 11.50 -7.08 -7.25
CA TRP A 66 10.58 -7.98 -6.55
C TRP A 66 10.74 -7.90 -5.04
N GLN A 67 11.97 -7.74 -4.54
CA GLN A 67 12.18 -7.57 -3.11
C GLN A 67 11.53 -6.29 -2.62
N ALA A 68 11.64 -5.20 -3.40
CA ALA A 68 11.01 -3.95 -3.02
C ALA A 68 9.49 -4.11 -2.98
N ARG A 69 8.93 -4.78 -3.97
CA ARG A 69 7.49 -4.99 -4.03
C ARG A 69 6.99 -5.80 -2.84
N TYR A 70 7.63 -6.94 -2.57
CA TYR A 70 7.17 -7.84 -1.51
C TYR A 70 7.34 -7.22 -0.13
N THR A 71 8.48 -6.60 0.13
CA THR A 71 8.71 -6.02 1.44
C THR A 71 7.82 -4.81 1.69
N MET A 72 7.57 -4.01 0.65
CA MET A 72 6.66 -2.87 0.82
C MET A 72 5.24 -3.32 1.13
N LEU A 73 4.74 -4.36 0.44
CA LEU A 73 3.40 -4.85 0.73
C LEU A 73 3.30 -5.36 2.16
N GLU A 74 4.28 -6.11 2.60
CA GLU A 74 4.27 -6.65 3.94
C GLU A 74 4.42 -5.55 4.99
N ASP A 75 5.33 -4.60 4.76
CA ASP A 75 5.56 -3.52 5.70
C ASP A 75 4.34 -2.61 5.82
N ILE A 76 3.63 -2.40 4.71
CA ILE A 76 2.39 -1.62 4.75
C ILE A 76 1.35 -2.31 5.61
N LYS A 77 1.22 -3.62 5.47
CA LYS A 77 0.27 -4.37 6.28
C LYS A 77 0.58 -4.22 7.76
N TYR A 78 1.85 -4.43 8.13
CA TYR A 78 2.25 -4.31 9.53
C TYR A 78 2.11 -2.88 10.05
N GLY A 79 2.51 -1.91 9.24
CA GLY A 79 2.43 -0.51 9.64
C GLY A 79 0.99 -0.05 9.84
N PHE A 80 0.09 -0.52 9.00
CA PHE A 80 -1.31 -0.19 9.14
C PHE A 80 -1.91 -0.83 10.39
N ASP A 81 -1.52 -2.06 10.69
CA ASP A 81 -1.98 -2.72 11.92
C ASP A 81 -1.53 -1.92 13.13
N GLU A 82 -0.29 -1.46 13.14
CA GLU A 82 0.22 -0.67 14.26
C GLU A 82 -0.46 0.68 14.39
N ALA A 83 -0.80 1.28 13.26
CA ALA A 83 -1.42 2.60 13.25
C ALA A 83 -2.94 2.54 13.44
N GLY A 84 -3.50 1.34 13.50
CA GLY A 84 -4.95 1.18 13.63
C GLY A 84 -5.70 1.48 12.36
N ILE A 85 -5.04 1.43 11.22
CA ILE A 85 -5.69 1.65 9.93
C ILE A 85 -6.19 0.31 9.42
N ARG A 86 -7.49 0.26 9.11
CA ARG A 86 -8.11 -1.00 8.75
C ARG A 86 -8.10 -1.22 7.24
N ILE A 87 -7.71 -2.42 6.83
CA ILE A 87 -7.82 -2.85 5.45
C ILE A 87 -9.06 -3.73 5.38
N PRO A 88 -10.10 -3.32 4.62
CA PRO A 88 -11.34 -4.08 4.62
C PRO A 88 -11.21 -5.37 3.82
N TYR A 89 -12.01 -6.34 4.17
CA TYR A 89 -12.08 -7.57 3.42
C TYR A 89 -12.98 -7.35 2.20
N PRO A 90 -12.65 -7.98 1.08
CA PRO A 90 -13.54 -7.91 -0.09
C PRO A 90 -14.87 -8.57 0.22
N GLN A 91 -15.95 -7.87 -0.10
CA GLN A 91 -17.28 -8.37 0.22
C GLN A 91 -17.61 -9.66 -0.51
N MET A 92 -17.24 -9.76 -1.75
CA MET A 92 -17.67 -10.89 -2.49
C MET A 92 -16.97 -12.18 -2.11
N ASP A 93 -15.88 -12.10 -1.43
CA ASP A 93 -15.24 -13.30 -0.96
C ASP A 93 -16.12 -14.08 -0.04
N VAL A 94 -16.97 -13.39 0.68
CA VAL A 94 -17.85 -14.04 1.62
C VAL A 94 -18.83 -14.95 0.93
N HIS A 95 -19.21 -14.57 -0.27
CA HIS A 95 -20.22 -15.32 -0.97
C HIS A 95 -19.68 -16.51 -1.68
N LEU A 96 -18.49 -16.42 -2.15
CA LEU A 96 -18.02 -17.44 -2.98
C LEU A 96 -17.87 -18.74 -2.32
N GLU A 97 -17.68 -18.62 -1.13
CA GLU A 97 -17.52 -19.73 -0.51
C GLU A 97 -18.55 -20.37 -0.16
N SER A 98 -19.38 -19.85 -0.23
CA SER A 98 -20.38 -20.45 0.12
C SER A 98 -20.75 -21.34 -0.68
N GLY A 99 -20.36 -21.17 -1.27
CA GLY A 99 -20.75 -21.83 -1.76
C GLY A 99 -20.57 -22.88 -1.53
N THR A 100 -20.30 -22.58 -1.53
CA THR A 100 -20.01 -23.21 -1.39
C THR A 100 -20.17 -23.46 -1.04
#